data_860095660e3b59164105a70a0128f83a
#
_entry.id   860095660e3b59164105a70a0128f83a
#
_cell.length_a   1.000
_cell.length_b   1.000
_cell.length_c   1.000
_cell.angle_alpha   90.00
_cell.angle_beta   90.00
_cell.angle_gamma   90.00
#
_symmetry.space_group_name_H-M   'P 1'
#
loop_
_entity.id
_entity.type
_entity.pdbx_description
1 polymer ?
#
loop_
_entity_poly.entity_id
_entity_poly.type
_entity_poly.pdbx_seq_one_letter_code
_entity_poly.pdbx_strand_id
1 'polypeptide(L)'
;MWGVVTPEEAEAKIEEQRKEITGEPKNLEEQAVSLVGRDIYEKLIKGYTEKQWGRDCTELPAFIIKRLPVRLTFDNNYFNAMYQGIPVGGYTKMVENLLDGIEIRLNTEYLEHKEELDALAEKVVYTGPIDAYFEYNSERWSTAL
;
A
#
# COMPACT_ATOMS: atom_id res chain seq x y z
N MET A 1 25.41 -0.84 -9.68
CA MET A 1 24.63 -1.83 -10.43
C MET A 1 25.05 -1.85 -11.89
N TRP A 2 24.82 -0.83 -12.69
CA TRP A 2 25.21 -0.77 -14.12
C TRP A 2 26.49 0.02 -14.41
N GLY A 3 27.16 0.58 -13.42
CA GLY A 3 28.31 1.47 -13.58
C GLY A 3 27.98 2.81 -14.24
N VAL A 4 26.69 3.15 -14.30
CA VAL A 4 26.20 4.45 -14.82
C VAL A 4 26.48 5.58 -13.82
N VAL A 5 26.71 6.76 -14.34
CA VAL A 5 27.10 7.95 -13.57
C VAL A 5 26.02 9.04 -13.65
N THR A 6 25.28 9.10 -14.75
CA THR A 6 24.25 10.13 -14.97
C THR A 6 22.84 9.57 -14.90
N PRO A 7 21.83 10.41 -14.58
CA PRO A 7 20.41 10.04 -14.63
C PRO A 7 19.98 9.52 -16.01
N GLU A 8 20.47 10.12 -17.08
CA GLU A 8 20.15 9.77 -18.46
C GLU A 8 20.65 8.36 -18.83
N GLU A 9 21.86 8.01 -18.37
CA GLU A 9 22.39 6.65 -18.55
C GLU A 9 21.59 5.62 -17.77
N ALA A 10 21.12 5.97 -16.56
CA ALA A 10 20.29 5.10 -15.75
C ALA A 10 18.90 4.91 -16.40
N GLU A 11 18.28 5.98 -16.90
CA GLU A 11 17.01 5.95 -17.60
C GLU A 11 17.08 5.07 -18.85
N ALA A 12 18.14 5.24 -19.65
CA ALA A 12 18.34 4.43 -20.84
C ALA A 12 18.43 2.92 -20.53
N LYS A 13 19.08 2.56 -19.41
CA LYS A 13 19.16 1.17 -18.94
C LYS A 13 17.82 0.62 -18.46
N ILE A 14 17.04 1.41 -17.76
CA ILE A 14 15.69 1.05 -17.35
C ILE A 14 14.80 0.85 -18.57
N GLU A 15 14.81 1.79 -19.51
CA GLU A 15 13.99 1.73 -20.73
C GLU A 15 14.37 0.53 -21.63
N GLU A 16 15.65 0.18 -21.70
CA GLU A 16 16.10 -1.03 -22.42
C GLU A 16 15.44 -2.29 -21.85
N GLN A 17 15.43 -2.42 -20.52
CA GLN A 17 14.92 -3.62 -19.84
C GLN A 17 13.39 -3.66 -19.78
N ARG A 18 12.73 -2.51 -19.69
CA ARG A 18 11.25 -2.40 -19.70
C ARG A 18 10.63 -2.97 -20.97
N LYS A 19 11.36 -2.94 -22.10
CA LYS A 19 10.93 -3.50 -23.39
C LYS A 19 10.75 -5.02 -23.38
N GLU A 20 11.24 -5.70 -22.34
CA GLU A 20 11.00 -7.12 -22.13
C GLU A 20 9.49 -7.43 -22.01
N ILE A 21 8.74 -6.52 -21.42
CA ILE A 21 7.30 -6.69 -21.24
C ILE A 21 6.57 -5.99 -22.39
N THR A 22 5.89 -6.79 -23.20
CA THR A 22 5.07 -6.32 -24.31
C THR A 22 3.59 -6.51 -24.00
N GLY A 23 2.82 -5.42 -24.04
CA GLY A 23 1.39 -5.45 -23.74
C GLY A 23 1.07 -5.17 -22.26
N GLU A 24 -0.13 -5.55 -21.83
CA GLU A 24 -0.59 -5.34 -20.46
C GLU A 24 0.01 -6.39 -19.52
N PRO A 25 0.66 -5.97 -18.41
CA PRO A 25 1.24 -6.89 -17.42
C PRO A 25 0.18 -7.78 -16.77
N LYS A 26 0.44 -9.08 -16.70
CA LYS A 26 -0.51 -10.09 -16.19
C LYS A 26 -0.38 -10.35 -14.69
N ASN A 27 0.81 -10.12 -14.13
CA ASN A 27 1.14 -10.40 -12.75
C ASN A 27 2.07 -9.32 -12.17
N LEU A 28 2.42 -9.43 -10.88
CA LEU A 28 3.27 -8.47 -10.19
C LEU A 28 4.68 -8.40 -10.78
N GLU A 29 5.28 -9.53 -11.17
CA GLU A 29 6.61 -9.55 -11.79
C GLU A 29 6.62 -8.74 -13.09
N GLU A 30 5.71 -9.05 -14.03
CA GLU A 30 5.61 -8.32 -15.30
C GLU A 30 5.35 -6.83 -15.08
N GLN A 31 4.48 -6.47 -14.12
CA GLN A 31 4.21 -5.08 -13.76
C GLN A 31 5.46 -4.39 -13.21
N ALA A 32 6.20 -5.04 -12.32
CA ALA A 32 7.44 -4.48 -11.77
C ALA A 32 8.49 -4.27 -12.86
N VAL A 33 8.74 -5.28 -13.71
CA VAL A 33 9.70 -5.18 -14.80
C VAL A 33 9.31 -4.08 -15.79
N SER A 34 8.02 -3.91 -16.09
CA SER A 34 7.54 -2.83 -16.95
C SER A 34 7.74 -1.42 -16.35
N LEU A 35 7.87 -1.31 -15.03
CA LEU A 35 8.07 -0.04 -14.33
C LEU A 35 9.55 0.29 -14.11
N VAL A 36 10.34 -0.68 -13.68
CA VAL A 36 11.71 -0.44 -13.19
C VAL A 36 12.79 -1.23 -13.93
N GLY A 37 12.42 -2.15 -14.80
CA GLY A 37 13.34 -3.07 -15.48
C GLY A 37 13.72 -4.30 -14.64
N ARG A 38 14.25 -5.33 -15.31
CA ARG A 38 14.57 -6.65 -14.73
C ARG A 38 15.55 -6.58 -13.58
N ASP A 39 16.65 -5.88 -13.75
CA ASP A 39 17.71 -5.82 -12.73
C ASP A 39 17.26 -5.19 -11.40
N ILE A 40 16.46 -4.14 -11.47
CA ILE A 40 15.92 -3.49 -10.25
C ILE A 40 14.89 -4.39 -9.61
N TYR A 41 14.01 -5.01 -10.40
CA TYR A 41 13.04 -5.97 -9.91
C TYR A 41 13.71 -7.10 -9.12
N GLU A 42 14.67 -7.80 -9.72
CA GLU A 42 15.33 -8.95 -9.09
C GLU A 42 16.10 -8.59 -7.83
N LYS A 43 16.79 -7.44 -7.82
CA LYS A 43 17.67 -7.06 -6.71
C LYS A 43 16.95 -6.38 -5.54
N LEU A 44 15.90 -5.63 -5.81
CA LEU A 44 15.30 -4.76 -4.79
C LEU A 44 13.84 -5.07 -4.47
N ILE A 45 13.11 -5.75 -5.37
CA ILE A 45 11.67 -5.94 -5.23
C ILE A 45 11.30 -7.39 -4.97
N LYS A 46 11.77 -8.30 -5.81
CA LYS A 46 11.37 -9.71 -5.79
C LYS A 46 11.48 -10.32 -4.40
N GLY A 47 12.67 -10.36 -3.82
CA GLY A 47 12.92 -11.03 -2.54
C GLY A 47 12.14 -10.44 -1.37
N TYR A 48 11.96 -9.11 -1.35
CA TYR A 48 11.13 -8.45 -0.34
C TYR A 48 9.65 -8.83 -0.48
N THR A 49 9.14 -8.77 -1.71
CA THR A 49 7.73 -9.05 -2.00
C THR A 49 7.37 -10.51 -1.71
N GLU A 50 8.16 -11.44 -2.18
CA GLU A 50 7.95 -12.88 -1.94
C GLU A 50 8.00 -13.22 -0.45
N LYS A 51 8.93 -12.61 0.30
CA LYS A 51 9.00 -12.79 1.76
C LYS A 51 7.75 -12.25 2.47
N GLN A 52 7.24 -11.11 2.03
CA GLN A 52 6.06 -10.48 2.65
C GLN A 52 4.77 -11.22 2.35
N TRP A 53 4.60 -11.70 1.13
CA TRP A 53 3.38 -12.36 0.68
C TRP A 53 3.40 -13.89 0.83
N GLY A 54 4.58 -14.49 1.06
CA GLY A 54 4.74 -15.95 1.14
C GLY A 54 4.42 -16.67 -0.17
N ARG A 55 4.45 -15.96 -1.31
CA ARG A 55 4.09 -16.44 -2.64
C ARG A 55 5.03 -15.88 -3.69
N ASP A 56 5.15 -16.58 -4.82
CA ASP A 56 5.92 -16.13 -5.97
C ASP A 56 5.29 -14.87 -6.59
N CYS A 57 6.13 -13.93 -7.05
CA CYS A 57 5.65 -12.70 -7.69
C CYS A 57 4.84 -12.95 -8.96
N THR A 58 5.03 -14.06 -9.65
CA THR A 58 4.25 -14.48 -10.82
C THR A 58 2.81 -14.88 -10.48
N GLU A 59 2.54 -15.24 -9.22
CA GLU A 59 1.21 -15.59 -8.72
C GLU A 59 0.43 -14.41 -8.13
N LEU A 60 1.11 -13.27 -7.96
CA LEU A 60 0.52 -12.09 -7.35
C LEU A 60 -0.06 -11.14 -8.42
N PRO A 61 -1.21 -10.50 -8.14
CA PRO A 61 -1.82 -9.56 -9.07
C PRO A 61 -0.96 -8.33 -9.39
N ALA A 62 -0.98 -7.88 -10.63
CA ALA A 62 -0.21 -6.74 -11.11
C ALA A 62 -0.49 -5.43 -10.35
N PHE A 63 -1.72 -5.22 -9.87
CA PHE A 63 -2.12 -3.98 -9.22
C PHE A 63 -1.40 -3.68 -7.90
N ILE A 64 -0.84 -4.71 -7.24
CA ILE A 64 -0.13 -4.57 -5.96
C ILE A 64 1.03 -3.57 -6.07
N ILE A 65 1.73 -3.55 -7.21
CA ILE A 65 2.96 -2.77 -7.40
C ILE A 65 2.78 -1.56 -8.34
N LYS A 66 1.56 -1.18 -8.69
CA LYS A 66 1.29 -0.06 -9.62
C LYS A 66 1.91 1.28 -9.22
N ARG A 67 2.29 1.46 -7.96
CA ARG A 67 2.73 2.75 -7.39
C ARG A 67 4.21 2.81 -7.04
N LEU A 68 5.08 2.05 -7.71
CA LEU A 68 6.52 2.19 -7.51
C LEU A 68 7.00 3.55 -8.06
N PRO A 69 7.45 4.47 -7.20
CA PRO A 69 8.04 5.71 -7.67
C PRO A 69 9.47 5.44 -8.15
N VAL A 70 9.72 5.55 -9.45
CA VAL A 70 11.08 5.64 -9.99
C VAL A 70 11.45 7.12 -10.06
N ARG A 71 12.50 7.51 -9.34
CA ARG A 71 13.02 8.88 -9.36
C ARG A 71 14.48 8.86 -9.77
N LEU A 72 14.83 9.65 -10.76
CA LEU A 72 16.21 9.84 -11.23
C LEU A 72 16.86 11.05 -10.56
N THR A 73 16.62 11.23 -9.26
CA THR A 73 17.13 12.30 -8.44
C THR A 73 17.79 11.72 -7.18
N PHE A 74 18.68 12.50 -6.56
CA PHE A 74 19.29 12.13 -5.27
C PHE A 74 18.39 12.44 -4.05
N ASP A 75 17.08 12.58 -4.28
CA ASP A 75 16.10 12.74 -3.20
C ASP A 75 15.71 11.38 -2.64
N ASN A 76 16.07 11.12 -1.39
CA ASN A 76 15.79 9.89 -0.66
C ASN A 76 14.42 9.89 0.03
N ASN A 77 13.63 10.96 -0.07
CA ASN A 77 12.31 10.98 0.52
C ASN A 77 11.38 10.01 -0.22
N TYR A 78 10.74 9.11 0.53
CA TYR A 78 9.79 8.17 -0.06
C TYR A 78 8.51 8.88 -0.54
N PHE A 79 8.02 9.82 0.22
CA PHE A 79 6.81 10.59 -0.11
C PHE A 79 7.14 11.97 -0.69
N ASN A 80 6.25 12.48 -1.54
CA ASN A 80 6.33 13.85 -2.07
C ASN A 80 5.61 14.88 -1.16
N ALA A 81 5.28 14.51 0.08
CA ALA A 81 4.62 15.41 1.00
C ALA A 81 5.54 16.56 1.39
N MET A 82 5.01 17.80 1.32
CA MET A 82 5.76 19.01 1.69
C MET A 82 6.19 19.00 3.15
N TYR A 83 5.36 18.40 4.02
CA TYR A 83 5.63 18.28 5.46
C TYR A 83 5.58 16.80 5.85
N GLN A 84 6.62 16.35 6.50
CA GLN A 84 6.76 14.99 7.01
C GLN A 84 7.31 15.05 8.43
N GLY A 85 6.75 14.25 9.33
CA GLY A 85 7.20 14.23 10.72
C GLY A 85 6.47 13.19 11.54
N ILE A 86 6.95 13.04 12.77
CA ILE A 86 6.31 12.25 13.82
C ILE A 86 5.76 13.24 14.85
N PRO A 87 4.50 13.08 15.29
CA PRO A 87 3.90 13.98 16.27
C PRO A 87 4.71 14.04 17.57
N VAL A 88 4.99 15.24 18.07
CA VAL A 88 5.57 15.42 19.40
C VAL A 88 4.56 14.94 20.45
N GLY A 89 4.98 14.03 21.33
CA GLY A 89 4.11 13.35 22.29
C GLY A 89 3.46 12.07 21.78
N GLY A 90 3.74 11.68 20.53
CA GLY A 90 3.28 10.42 19.93
C GLY A 90 1.90 10.49 19.30
N TYR A 91 1.54 9.41 18.61
CA TYR A 91 0.27 9.33 17.86
C TYR A 91 -0.96 9.29 18.75
N THR A 92 -0.87 8.69 19.95
CA THR A 92 -1.99 8.65 20.91
C THR A 92 -2.42 10.08 21.26
N LYS A 93 -1.45 10.95 21.59
CA LYS A 93 -1.75 12.35 21.92
C LYS A 93 -2.34 13.13 20.75
N MET A 94 -1.87 12.86 19.53
CA MET A 94 -2.46 13.43 18.32
C MET A 94 -3.93 13.01 18.17
N VAL A 95 -4.22 11.73 18.35
CA VAL A 95 -5.60 11.21 18.23
C VAL A 95 -6.49 11.77 19.35
N GLU A 96 -6.01 11.83 20.61
CA GLU A 96 -6.74 12.47 21.71
C GLU A 96 -7.13 13.92 21.38
N ASN A 97 -6.19 14.69 20.81
CA ASN A 97 -6.46 16.07 20.43
C ASN A 97 -7.47 16.18 19.27
N LEU A 98 -7.46 15.21 18.32
CA LEU A 98 -8.44 15.17 17.23
C LEU A 98 -9.85 14.82 17.71
N LEU A 99 -9.96 14.08 18.80
CA LEU A 99 -11.21 13.62 19.39
C LEU A 99 -11.71 14.55 20.52
N ASP A 100 -11.02 15.66 20.76
CA ASP A 100 -11.42 16.60 21.81
C ASP A 100 -12.86 17.12 21.57
N GLY A 101 -13.71 17.02 22.59
CA GLY A 101 -15.12 17.38 22.50
C GLY A 101 -16.04 16.34 21.83
N ILE A 102 -15.52 15.19 21.43
CA ILE A 102 -16.29 14.09 20.82
C ILE A 102 -16.49 12.98 21.85
N GLU A 103 -17.72 12.47 21.98
CA GLU A 103 -18.01 11.31 22.84
C GLU A 103 -17.29 10.06 22.28
N ILE A 104 -16.53 9.38 23.12
CA ILE A 104 -15.77 8.19 22.78
C ILE A 104 -16.22 7.04 23.69
N ARG A 105 -16.53 5.90 23.08
CA ARG A 105 -16.83 4.65 23.79
C ARG A 105 -15.77 3.62 23.45
N LEU A 106 -14.87 3.35 24.38
CA LEU A 106 -13.84 2.32 24.24
C LEU A 106 -14.41 0.95 24.63
N ASN A 107 -13.77 -0.13 24.13
CA ASN A 107 -14.15 -1.52 24.40
C ASN A 107 -15.63 -1.82 24.06
N THR A 108 -16.15 -1.17 23.02
CA THR A 108 -17.50 -1.33 22.53
C THR A 108 -17.45 -1.94 21.14
N GLU A 109 -17.87 -3.19 21.01
CA GLU A 109 -17.95 -3.86 19.71
C GLU A 109 -19.25 -3.42 19.01
N TYR A 110 -19.08 -2.70 17.89
CA TYR A 110 -20.21 -2.10 17.17
C TYR A 110 -21.23 -3.15 16.70
N LEU A 111 -20.77 -4.30 16.19
CA LEU A 111 -21.67 -5.30 15.65
C LEU A 111 -22.53 -6.00 16.71
N GLU A 112 -22.04 -6.04 17.97
CA GLU A 112 -22.81 -6.57 19.11
C GLU A 112 -23.89 -5.60 19.61
N HIS A 113 -23.69 -4.30 19.36
CA HIS A 113 -24.58 -3.21 19.83
C HIS A 113 -25.14 -2.39 18.68
N LYS A 114 -25.24 -2.99 17.47
CA LYS A 114 -25.53 -2.28 16.24
C LYS A 114 -26.82 -1.47 16.30
N GLU A 115 -27.92 -2.04 16.77
CA GLU A 115 -29.23 -1.36 16.84
C GLU A 115 -29.21 -0.15 17.79
N GLU A 116 -28.55 -0.29 18.93
CA GLU A 116 -28.40 0.79 19.92
C GLU A 116 -27.53 1.94 19.35
N LEU A 117 -26.41 1.58 18.74
CA LEU A 117 -25.45 2.56 18.24
C LEU A 117 -25.94 3.26 16.97
N ASP A 118 -26.63 2.56 16.08
CA ASP A 118 -27.26 3.16 14.89
C ASP A 118 -28.32 4.20 15.27
N ALA A 119 -29.02 4.02 16.39
CA ALA A 119 -30.03 4.97 16.87
C ALA A 119 -29.43 6.30 17.37
N LEU A 120 -28.13 6.36 17.62
CA LEU A 120 -27.46 7.57 18.12
C LEU A 120 -27.09 8.57 17.02
N ALA A 121 -27.09 8.17 15.74
CA ALA A 121 -26.65 9.04 14.65
C ALA A 121 -27.45 8.81 13.36
N GLU A 122 -27.60 9.88 12.58
CA GLU A 122 -28.27 9.81 11.27
C GLU A 122 -27.42 9.05 10.22
N LYS A 123 -26.10 9.01 10.41
CA LYS A 123 -25.16 8.34 9.50
C LYS A 123 -24.10 7.63 10.31
N VAL A 124 -23.80 6.39 9.92
CA VAL A 124 -22.77 5.57 10.53
C VAL A 124 -21.65 5.33 9.51
N VAL A 125 -20.40 5.47 9.94
CA VAL A 125 -19.21 5.11 9.18
C VAL A 125 -18.55 3.95 9.89
N TYR A 126 -18.73 2.75 9.34
CA TYR A 126 -18.12 1.55 9.86
C TYR A 126 -16.74 1.34 9.23
N THR A 127 -15.69 1.27 10.05
CA THR A 127 -14.30 1.10 9.61
C THR A 127 -13.72 -0.28 9.93
N GLY A 128 -14.54 -1.19 10.46
CA GLY A 128 -14.17 -2.58 10.70
C GLY A 128 -14.16 -3.41 9.42
N PRO A 129 -13.90 -4.73 9.52
CA PRO A 129 -13.92 -5.64 8.38
C PRO A 129 -15.29 -5.66 7.71
N ILE A 130 -15.33 -5.42 6.40
CA ILE A 130 -16.59 -5.31 5.64
C ILE A 130 -17.36 -6.63 5.59
N ASP A 131 -16.65 -7.75 5.54
CA ASP A 131 -17.22 -9.09 5.59
C ASP A 131 -17.88 -9.39 6.93
N ALA A 132 -17.33 -8.90 8.04
CA ALA A 132 -17.97 -8.98 9.36
C ALA A 132 -19.26 -8.16 9.42
N TYR A 133 -19.30 -6.97 8.80
CA TYR A 133 -20.51 -6.15 8.74
C TYR A 133 -21.67 -6.86 8.03
N PHE A 134 -21.38 -7.71 7.04
CA PHE A 134 -22.33 -8.52 6.29
C PHE A 134 -22.41 -9.98 6.80
N GLU A 135 -22.01 -10.23 8.06
CA GLU A 135 -22.10 -11.55 8.71
C GLU A 135 -21.39 -12.68 7.94
N TYR A 136 -20.33 -12.34 7.19
CA TYR A 136 -19.58 -13.27 6.34
C TYR A 136 -20.43 -13.97 5.26
N ASN A 137 -21.58 -13.38 4.90
CA ASN A 137 -22.51 -13.94 3.91
C ASN A 137 -22.08 -13.73 2.45
N SER A 138 -21.05 -12.93 2.19
CA SER A 138 -20.44 -12.73 0.88
C SER A 138 -19.15 -13.51 0.73
N GLU A 139 -18.72 -13.77 -0.52
CA GLU A 139 -17.45 -14.44 -0.81
C GLU A 139 -16.29 -13.78 -0.04
N ARG A 140 -15.43 -14.62 0.54
CA ARG A 140 -14.32 -14.20 1.39
C ARG A 140 -13.39 -13.26 0.64
N TRP A 141 -13.36 -12.00 1.03
CA TRP A 141 -12.38 -11.04 0.53
C TRP A 141 -11.01 -11.39 1.12
N SER A 142 -10.09 -11.85 0.30
CA SER A 142 -8.72 -12.05 0.78
C SER A 142 -8.07 -10.68 0.98
N THR A 143 -8.04 -10.22 2.22
CA THR A 143 -7.18 -9.10 2.60
C THR A 143 -5.75 -9.61 2.68
N ALA A 144 -4.87 -8.99 1.94
CA ALA A 144 -3.45 -9.13 2.18
C ALA A 144 -3.11 -8.44 3.51
N LEU A 145 -2.63 -9.21 4.46
CA LEU A 145 -2.02 -8.72 5.68
C LEU A 145 -0.56 -8.35 5.43
#